data_b9ce68f6def940f12d9d3cf16f618cb2
#
_entry.id   b9ce68f6def940f12d9d3cf16f618cb2
#
_cell.length_a   1.000
_cell.length_b   1.000
_cell.length_c   1.000
_cell.angle_alpha   90.00
_cell.angle_beta   90.00
_cell.angle_gamma   90.00
#
_symmetry.space_group_name_H-M   'P 1'
#
loop_
_entity.id
_entity.type
_entity.pdbx_description
1 polymer ?
#
loop_
_entity_poly.entity_id
_entity_poly.type
_entity_poly.pdbx_seq_one_letter_code
_entity_poly.pdbx_strand_id
1 'polypeptide(L)'
;MPAAPPKRRTKRARNPIVVAGNAVLTVIFLLTVAGGVGFVLGKQRFDTPGPLAADKVVDIPRGGMRDTAEVLVREGVIDQPYLFLAGALVLKAQNDLKSGEYRFTRNASLHDVIETILEGKVVQH
;
A
#
# COMPACT_ATOMS: atom_id res chain seq x y z
N MET A 1 47.86 25.33 43.32
CA MET A 1 47.17 24.83 43.30
C MET A 1 46.69 24.49 42.30
N PRO A 2 46.62 23.73 42.20
CA PRO A 2 46.23 23.34 41.17
C PRO A 2 45.00 23.42 40.93
N ALA A 3 44.69 23.71 40.01
CA ALA A 3 43.48 23.73 39.64
C ALA A 3 42.89 22.47 39.61
N ALA A 4 41.77 22.42 39.93
CA ALA A 4 41.06 21.26 39.78
C ALA A 4 40.94 20.92 38.37
N PRO A 5 40.99 19.73 38.09
CA PRO A 5 40.81 19.33 36.78
C PRO A 5 39.43 19.57 36.42
N PRO A 6 39.25 19.77 35.33
CA PRO A 6 38.00 19.97 34.88
C PRO A 6 37.30 18.74 34.85
N LYS A 7 36.41 18.76 35.07
CA LYS A 7 35.76 17.76 35.09
C LYS A 7 35.32 17.46 33.89
N ARG A 8 35.48 16.79 33.43
CA ARG A 8 35.16 16.39 32.37
C ARG A 8 33.94 16.17 32.17
N ARG A 9 33.39 16.33 31.76
CA ARG A 9 32.32 16.13 31.54
C ARG A 9 31.94 15.33 30.94
N THR A 10 31.71 14.77 30.96
CA THR A 10 31.30 13.87 30.62
C THR A 10 30.42 13.81 29.87
N LYS A 11 30.27 13.69 29.28
CA LYS A 11 29.59 13.47 28.65
C LYS A 11 29.15 12.57 28.93
N ARG A 12 28.74 12.22 29.43
CA ARG A 12 28.24 11.47 29.82
C ARG A 12 28.17 10.55 29.19
N ALA A 13 28.52 9.99 29.44
CA ALA A 13 28.52 8.90 28.92
C ALA A 13 27.34 8.39 28.69
N ARG A 14 26.95 8.21 27.63
CA ARG A 14 25.87 7.58 27.42
C ARG A 14 26.15 6.17 27.54
N ASN A 15 25.35 5.42 28.21
CA ASN A 15 25.39 3.98 28.23
C ASN A 15 25.03 3.50 26.85
N PRO A 16 25.84 2.66 26.22
CA PRO A 16 25.50 2.21 24.86
C PRO A 16 24.18 1.49 24.79
N ILE A 17 23.80 0.80 25.84
CA ILE A 17 22.51 0.11 25.85
C ILE A 17 21.37 1.12 25.83
N VAL A 18 21.50 2.20 26.58
CA VAL A 18 20.49 3.24 26.61
C VAL A 18 20.40 3.95 25.27
N VAL A 19 21.56 4.24 24.67
CA VAL A 19 21.58 4.90 23.36
C VAL A 19 20.96 3.99 22.31
N ALA A 20 21.30 2.71 22.33
CA ALA A 20 20.74 1.75 21.39
C ALA A 20 19.24 1.60 21.60
N GLY A 21 18.80 1.53 22.85
CA GLY A 21 17.39 1.43 23.15
C GLY A 21 16.61 2.65 22.68
N ASN A 22 17.18 3.84 22.87
CA ASN A 22 16.57 5.06 22.39
C ASN A 22 16.48 5.08 20.89
N ALA A 23 17.56 4.66 20.22
CA ALA A 23 17.56 4.62 18.76
C ALA A 23 16.50 3.66 18.25
N VAL A 24 16.38 2.49 18.87
CA VAL A 24 15.38 1.51 18.48
C VAL A 24 13.98 2.06 18.68
N LEU A 25 13.72 2.67 19.83
CA LEU A 25 12.41 3.23 20.11
C LEU A 25 12.07 4.34 19.12
N THR A 26 13.05 5.18 18.80
CA THR A 26 12.82 6.25 17.82
C THR A 26 12.49 5.68 16.46
N VAL A 27 13.23 4.66 16.02
CA VAL A 27 12.98 4.04 14.74
C VAL A 27 11.59 3.41 14.72
N ILE A 28 11.22 2.69 15.78
CA ILE A 28 9.90 2.09 15.87
C ILE A 28 8.81 3.16 15.81
N PHE A 29 9.00 4.25 16.54
CA PHE A 29 8.04 5.34 16.54
C PHE A 29 7.88 5.94 15.15
N LEU A 30 9.00 6.22 14.49
CA LEU A 30 8.97 6.80 13.15
C LEU A 30 8.33 5.85 12.15
N LEU A 31 8.61 4.56 12.25
CA LEU A 31 8.00 3.58 11.38
C LEU A 31 6.50 3.47 11.64
N THR A 32 6.09 3.54 12.90
CA THR A 32 4.68 3.48 13.25
C THR A 32 3.94 4.70 12.69
N VAL A 33 4.52 5.88 12.85
CA VAL A 33 3.90 7.11 12.33
C VAL A 33 3.85 7.07 10.82
N ALA A 34 4.96 6.70 10.18
CA ALA A 34 5.00 6.62 8.73
C ALA A 34 4.01 5.59 8.20
N GLY A 35 3.94 4.44 8.86
CA GLY A 35 2.99 3.40 8.49
C GLY A 35 1.56 3.85 8.65
N GLY A 36 1.25 4.55 9.74
CA GLY A 36 -0.10 5.05 9.97
C GLY A 36 -0.50 6.10 8.95
N VAL A 37 0.38 7.06 8.69
CA VAL A 37 0.11 8.08 7.69
C VAL A 37 -0.01 7.44 6.32
N GLY A 38 0.92 6.54 5.98
CA GLY A 38 0.87 5.85 4.70
C GLY A 38 -0.40 5.05 4.51
N PHE A 39 -0.86 4.38 5.58
CA PHE A 39 -2.08 3.61 5.53
C PHE A 39 -3.29 4.51 5.26
N VAL A 40 -3.38 5.63 5.96
CA VAL A 40 -4.51 6.55 5.78
C VAL A 40 -4.50 7.13 4.38
N LEU A 41 -3.35 7.59 3.91
CA LEU A 41 -3.25 8.17 2.58
C LEU A 41 -3.51 7.11 1.51
N GLY A 42 -2.97 5.92 1.70
CA GLY A 42 -3.18 4.82 0.77
C GLY A 42 -4.64 4.42 0.70
N LYS A 43 -5.30 4.36 1.86
CA LYS A 43 -6.71 4.02 1.88
C LYS A 43 -7.56 5.08 1.18
N GLN A 44 -7.24 6.35 1.38
CA GLN A 44 -7.95 7.41 0.69
C GLN A 44 -7.82 7.29 -0.81
N ARG A 45 -6.61 7.01 -1.29
CA ARG A 45 -6.41 6.84 -2.73
C ARG A 45 -7.07 5.57 -3.24
N PHE A 46 -7.09 4.53 -2.42
CA PHE A 46 -7.71 3.27 -2.76
C PHE A 46 -9.21 3.44 -2.98
N ASP A 47 -9.83 4.30 -2.18
CA ASP A 47 -11.27 4.54 -2.27
C ASP A 47 -11.62 5.72 -3.17
N THR A 48 -10.61 6.38 -3.73
CA THR A 48 -10.84 7.52 -4.62
C THR A 48 -11.39 7.05 -5.96
N PRO A 49 -12.30 7.79 -6.58
CA PRO A 49 -12.78 7.44 -7.92
C PRO A 49 -11.62 7.24 -8.88
N GLY A 50 -11.73 6.24 -9.72
CA GLY A 50 -10.69 5.90 -10.66
C GLY A 50 -10.80 6.66 -11.98
N PRO A 51 -9.92 6.35 -12.92
CA PRO A 51 -9.80 7.12 -14.16
C PRO A 51 -10.79 6.77 -15.25
N LEU A 52 -11.63 5.75 -15.09
CA LEU A 52 -12.57 5.39 -16.15
C LEU A 52 -13.58 6.48 -16.39
N ALA A 53 -13.69 6.89 -17.63
CA ALA A 53 -14.66 7.91 -18.02
C ALA A 53 -16.05 7.34 -18.28
N ALA A 54 -16.14 6.05 -18.53
CA ALA A 54 -17.39 5.36 -18.80
C ALA A 54 -17.26 3.90 -18.41
N ASP A 55 -18.38 3.23 -18.27
CA ASP A 55 -18.34 1.79 -17.99
C ASP A 55 -17.56 1.09 -19.08
N LYS A 56 -16.82 0.07 -18.69
CA LYS A 56 -16.00 -0.66 -19.63
C LYS A 56 -15.93 -2.13 -19.25
N VAL A 57 -15.98 -2.98 -20.27
CA VAL A 57 -15.80 -4.41 -20.07
C VAL A 57 -14.36 -4.74 -20.38
N VAL A 58 -13.68 -5.44 -19.48
CA VAL A 58 -12.29 -5.79 -19.62
C VAL A 58 -12.13 -7.28 -19.40
N ASP A 59 -11.32 -7.89 -20.26
CA ASP A 59 -11.03 -9.30 -20.14
C ASP A 59 -9.79 -9.45 -19.25
N ILE A 60 -9.96 -10.11 -18.13
CA ILE A 60 -8.87 -10.37 -17.20
C ILE A 60 -8.29 -11.74 -17.50
N PRO A 61 -7.02 -11.81 -17.89
CA PRO A 61 -6.43 -13.08 -18.25
C PRO A 61 -6.12 -13.94 -17.03
N ARG A 62 -5.83 -15.17 -17.29
CA ARG A 62 -5.31 -16.02 -16.25
C ARG A 62 -3.89 -15.57 -15.97
N GLY A 63 -3.52 -15.57 -14.73
CA GLY A 63 -2.20 -15.15 -14.34
C GLY A 63 -2.23 -14.61 -12.93
N GLY A 64 -1.15 -14.00 -12.52
CA GLY A 64 -1.06 -13.46 -11.18
C GLY A 64 -1.58 -12.05 -11.09
N MET A 65 -1.53 -11.51 -9.89
CA MET A 65 -1.92 -10.13 -9.62
C MET A 65 -1.23 -9.14 -10.55
N ARG A 66 0.03 -9.41 -10.87
CA ARG A 66 0.82 -8.50 -11.69
C ARG A 66 0.26 -8.40 -13.09
N ASP A 67 -0.08 -9.54 -13.67
CA ASP A 67 -0.67 -9.56 -15.00
C ASP A 67 -2.01 -8.85 -15.01
N THR A 68 -2.80 -9.08 -13.98
CA THR A 68 -4.08 -8.41 -13.83
C THR A 68 -3.88 -6.90 -13.72
N ALA A 69 -2.91 -6.45 -12.91
CA ALA A 69 -2.64 -5.03 -12.75
C ALA A 69 -2.21 -4.41 -14.09
N GLU A 70 -1.38 -5.10 -14.84
CA GLU A 70 -0.93 -4.58 -16.13
C GLU A 70 -2.09 -4.39 -17.10
N VAL A 71 -2.98 -5.36 -17.16
CA VAL A 71 -4.15 -5.25 -18.03
C VAL A 71 -5.03 -4.08 -17.61
N LEU A 72 -5.27 -3.95 -16.31
CA LEU A 72 -6.12 -2.88 -15.80
C LEU A 72 -5.53 -1.50 -16.09
N VAL A 73 -4.22 -1.36 -15.99
CA VAL A 73 -3.56 -0.10 -16.33
C VAL A 73 -3.68 0.17 -17.83
N ARG A 74 -3.41 -0.85 -18.63
CA ARG A 74 -3.45 -0.70 -20.09
C ARG A 74 -4.84 -0.31 -20.56
N GLU A 75 -5.87 -0.86 -19.92
CA GLU A 75 -7.25 -0.57 -20.30
C GLU A 75 -7.80 0.70 -19.65
N GLY A 76 -6.99 1.36 -18.83
CA GLY A 76 -7.41 2.61 -18.22
C GLY A 76 -8.33 2.48 -17.03
N VAL A 77 -8.47 1.28 -16.48
CA VAL A 77 -9.34 1.06 -15.33
C VAL A 77 -8.69 1.59 -14.06
N ILE A 78 -7.39 1.44 -13.95
CA ILE A 78 -6.65 1.97 -12.81
C ILE A 78 -5.42 2.74 -13.32
N ASP A 79 -4.91 3.62 -12.49
CA ASP A 79 -3.71 4.39 -12.82
C ASP A 79 -2.58 4.16 -11.82
N GLN A 80 -2.81 3.36 -10.80
CA GLN A 80 -1.82 3.12 -9.76
C GLN A 80 -1.66 1.62 -9.53
N PRO A 81 -0.83 0.97 -10.35
CA PRO A 81 -0.70 -0.50 -10.27
C PRO A 81 -0.15 -0.98 -8.94
N TYR A 82 0.76 -0.23 -8.33
CA TYR A 82 1.34 -0.66 -7.05
C TYR A 82 0.31 -0.60 -5.93
N LEU A 83 -0.56 0.40 -5.97
CA LEU A 83 -1.62 0.49 -4.98
C LEU A 83 -2.63 -0.64 -5.15
N PHE A 84 -2.91 -1.01 -6.40
CA PHE A 84 -3.74 -2.18 -6.67
C PHE A 84 -3.11 -3.44 -6.07
N LEU A 85 -1.80 -3.64 -6.29
CA LEU A 85 -1.12 -4.81 -5.76
C LEU A 85 -1.16 -4.82 -4.23
N ALA A 86 -0.92 -3.67 -3.61
CA ALA A 86 -0.97 -3.56 -2.15
C ALA A 86 -2.38 -3.85 -1.63
N GLY A 87 -3.40 -3.30 -2.29
CA GLY A 87 -4.77 -3.53 -1.89
C GLY A 87 -5.17 -4.99 -2.03
N ALA A 88 -4.73 -5.64 -3.09
CA ALA A 88 -5.01 -7.05 -3.28
C ALA A 88 -4.38 -7.89 -2.17
N LEU A 89 -3.17 -7.53 -1.74
CA LEU A 89 -2.53 -8.24 -0.65
C LEU A 89 -3.28 -8.03 0.67
N VAL A 90 -3.67 -6.79 0.95
CA VAL A 90 -4.40 -6.47 2.18
C VAL A 90 -5.72 -7.21 2.24
N LEU A 91 -6.41 -7.27 1.12
CA LEU A 91 -7.70 -7.96 1.04
C LEU A 91 -7.54 -9.47 0.84
N LYS A 92 -6.29 -9.95 0.83
CA LYS A 92 -5.97 -11.37 0.64
C LYS A 92 -6.54 -11.91 -0.66
N ALA A 93 -6.47 -11.09 -1.70
CA ALA A 93 -7.08 -11.41 -2.97
C ALA A 93 -6.11 -12.06 -3.95
N GLN A 94 -4.82 -12.15 -3.62
CA GLN A 94 -3.82 -12.53 -4.60
C GLN A 94 -4.04 -13.91 -5.19
N ASN A 95 -4.68 -14.81 -4.44
CA ASN A 95 -4.93 -16.16 -4.92
C ASN A 95 -6.37 -16.37 -5.36
N ASP A 96 -7.20 -15.33 -5.22
CA ASP A 96 -8.62 -15.45 -5.49
C ASP A 96 -9.07 -14.60 -6.66
N LEU A 97 -8.16 -13.91 -7.33
CA LEU A 97 -8.51 -13.13 -8.49
C LEU A 97 -8.87 -14.07 -9.64
N LYS A 98 -10.06 -13.91 -10.15
CA LYS A 98 -10.59 -14.83 -11.16
C LYS A 98 -10.50 -14.20 -12.53
N SER A 99 -10.13 -15.03 -13.51
CA SER A 99 -10.10 -14.57 -14.90
C SER A 99 -11.52 -14.50 -15.43
N GLY A 100 -11.71 -13.73 -16.47
CA GLY A 100 -13.01 -13.59 -17.12
C GLY A 100 -13.22 -12.16 -17.60
N GLU A 101 -14.38 -11.94 -18.17
CA GLU A 101 -14.76 -10.61 -18.59
C GLU A 101 -15.53 -9.93 -17.49
N TYR A 102 -15.07 -8.76 -17.09
CA TYR A 102 -15.70 -7.99 -16.02
C TYR A 102 -16.12 -6.63 -16.53
N ARG A 103 -17.22 -6.13 -16.01
CA ARG A 103 -17.63 -4.77 -16.28
C ARG A 103 -17.21 -3.91 -15.12
N PHE A 104 -16.41 -2.90 -15.40
CA PHE A 104 -16.04 -1.90 -14.42
C PHE A 104 -16.81 -0.64 -14.68
N THR A 105 -17.42 -0.09 -13.64
CA THR A 105 -18.25 1.07 -13.79
C THR A 105 -17.42 2.34 -13.91
N ARG A 106 -18.05 3.38 -14.42
CA ARG A 106 -17.43 4.68 -14.51
C ARG A 106 -16.87 5.08 -13.16
N ASN A 107 -15.65 5.55 -13.16
CA ASN A 107 -14.95 6.01 -11.94
C ASN A 107 -14.82 4.95 -10.85
N ALA A 108 -14.85 3.66 -11.21
CA ALA A 108 -14.64 2.61 -10.23
C ALA A 108 -13.32 2.84 -9.49
N SER A 109 -13.37 2.80 -8.15
CA SER A 109 -12.16 2.93 -7.35
C SER A 109 -11.37 1.64 -7.39
N LEU A 110 -10.13 1.68 -6.90
CA LEU A 110 -9.34 0.46 -6.79
C LEU A 110 -10.05 -0.58 -5.93
N HIS A 111 -10.69 -0.14 -4.88
CA HIS A 111 -11.46 -1.02 -4.00
C HIS A 111 -12.59 -1.69 -4.78
N ASP A 112 -13.33 -0.91 -5.56
CA ASP A 112 -14.42 -1.44 -6.37
C ASP A 112 -13.92 -2.45 -7.40
N VAL A 113 -12.78 -2.16 -8.02
CA VAL A 113 -12.19 -3.04 -9.02
C VAL A 113 -11.81 -4.37 -8.40
N ILE A 114 -11.14 -4.33 -7.26
CA ILE A 114 -10.72 -5.57 -6.60
C ILE A 114 -11.92 -6.37 -6.14
N GLU A 115 -12.92 -5.72 -5.56
CA GLU A 115 -14.13 -6.43 -5.14
C GLU A 115 -14.85 -7.09 -6.30
N THR A 116 -14.92 -6.40 -7.43
CA THR A 116 -15.57 -6.96 -8.62
C THR A 116 -14.91 -8.25 -9.04
N ILE A 117 -13.58 -8.26 -9.06
CA ILE A 117 -12.83 -9.44 -9.47
C ILE A 117 -12.89 -10.54 -8.41
N LEU A 118 -12.80 -10.15 -7.14
CA LEU A 118 -12.87 -11.11 -6.05
C LEU A 118 -14.19 -11.85 -6.00
N GLU A 119 -15.26 -11.12 -6.21
CA GLU A 119 -16.59 -11.71 -6.20
C GLU A 119 -16.87 -12.53 -7.45
N GLY A 120 -16.01 -12.38 -8.47
CA GLY A 120 -16.18 -13.13 -9.70
C GLY A 120 -17.42 -12.70 -10.47
N LYS A 121 -17.73 -11.41 -10.43
CA LYS A 121 -18.91 -10.89 -11.13
C LYS A 121 -18.66 -10.79 -12.61
N VAL A 122 -18.47 -11.93 -13.23
CA VAL A 122 -18.16 -12.00 -14.65
C VAL A 122 -19.39 -11.58 -15.46
N VAL A 123 -19.13 -10.88 -16.56
CA VAL A 123 -20.20 -10.50 -17.48
C VAL A 123 -20.75 -11.77 -18.08
N GLN A 124 -22.05 -11.88 -18.07
CA GLN A 124 -22.71 -13.04 -18.66
C GLN A 124 -23.28 -12.67 -20.03
N HIS A 125 -23.07 -13.56 -20.95
CA HIS A 125 -23.53 -13.34 -22.32
C HIS A 125 -24.73 -14.22 -22.64
#